data_045aa9c1f0d2f9b0fb699b79e65f7a17
#
_entry.id   045aa9c1f0d2f9b0fb699b79e65f7a17
#
_cell.length_a   1.000
_cell.length_b   1.000
_cell.length_c   1.000
_cell.angle_alpha   90.00
_cell.angle_beta   90.00
_cell.angle_gamma   90.00
#
_symmetry.space_group_name_H-M   'P 1'
#
loop_
_entity.id
_entity.type
_entity.pdbx_description
1 polymer ?
#
loop_
_entity_poly.entity_id
_entity_poly.type
_entity_poly.pdbx_seq_one_letter_code
_entity_poly.pdbx_strand_id
1 'polypeptide(L)'
;MEEWRAVPDYEGLYEVSNKGNVRNVRRNILLKLTKTKYGYIQVWLYKNGIRTGLRVHRLVAKAFLLNPENLTEVNHKDEDKTNNNVDNLEWCNRKYNVNYGSRKDKVKDTAIKNGYWTGLSKEEYMKEYREKTREKTREYREKNREKTREYNREYYEKNREKHREYMREYRKKRKNK
;
A
#
# COMPACT_ATOMS: atom_id res chain seq x y z
N MET A 1 -5.98 -5.27 36.88
CA MET A 1 -7.50 -5.24 36.93
C MET A 1 -7.98 -4.76 35.56
N GLU A 2 -9.17 -5.14 35.10
CA GLU A 2 -9.72 -4.64 33.84
C GLU A 2 -10.47 -3.33 34.09
N GLU A 3 -10.05 -2.28 33.41
CA GLU A 3 -10.64 -0.94 33.50
C GLU A 3 -11.43 -0.63 32.24
N TRP A 4 -12.55 0.08 32.38
CA TRP A 4 -13.45 0.44 31.29
C TRP A 4 -13.56 1.95 31.13
N ARG A 5 -13.49 2.45 29.91
CA ARG A 5 -13.72 3.86 29.57
C ARG A 5 -14.67 4.00 28.39
N ALA A 6 -15.38 5.11 28.38
CA ALA A 6 -16.26 5.42 27.27
C ALA A 6 -15.50 5.43 25.93
N VAL A 7 -16.12 4.86 24.91
CA VAL A 7 -15.57 4.98 23.54
C VAL A 7 -15.79 6.41 23.06
N PRO A 8 -14.73 7.16 22.70
CA PRO A 8 -14.87 8.51 22.17
C PRO A 8 -15.82 8.56 20.96
N ASP A 9 -16.67 9.57 20.92
CA ASP A 9 -17.78 9.75 19.98
C ASP A 9 -19.00 8.81 20.19
N TYR A 10 -18.93 7.88 21.16
CA TYR A 10 -19.98 6.91 21.50
C TYR A 10 -20.27 6.85 23.01
N GLU A 11 -20.06 7.94 23.73
CA GLU A 11 -20.25 8.06 25.16
C GLU A 11 -21.67 7.64 25.56
N GLY A 12 -21.83 6.89 26.66
CA GLY A 12 -23.09 6.35 27.13
C GLY A 12 -23.69 5.20 26.32
N LEU A 13 -23.08 4.87 25.16
CA LEU A 13 -23.51 3.74 24.33
C LEU A 13 -22.57 2.55 24.44
N TYR A 14 -21.25 2.81 24.37
CA TYR A 14 -20.22 1.78 24.39
C TYR A 14 -19.01 2.18 25.23
N GLU A 15 -18.40 1.17 25.81
CA GLU A 15 -17.14 1.27 26.53
C GLU A 15 -16.10 0.30 25.97
N VAL A 16 -14.86 0.66 26.08
CA VAL A 16 -13.70 -0.17 25.74
C VAL A 16 -12.84 -0.39 26.99
N SER A 17 -12.30 -1.58 27.15
CA SER A 17 -11.40 -1.89 28.27
C SER A 17 -9.93 -1.69 27.91
N ASN A 18 -9.09 -1.54 28.92
CA ASN A 18 -7.63 -1.54 28.81
C ASN A 18 -7.07 -2.87 28.25
N LYS A 19 -7.88 -3.93 28.20
CA LYS A 19 -7.53 -5.24 27.62
C LYS A 19 -8.04 -5.42 26.17
N GLY A 20 -8.73 -4.41 25.62
CA GLY A 20 -9.24 -4.46 24.25
C GLY A 20 -10.61 -5.13 24.11
N ASN A 21 -11.33 -5.33 25.20
CA ASN A 21 -12.74 -5.76 25.15
C ASN A 21 -13.64 -4.53 24.88
N VAL A 22 -14.78 -4.73 24.24
CA VAL A 22 -15.77 -3.68 24.00
C VAL A 22 -17.14 -4.16 24.45
N ARG A 23 -17.90 -3.30 25.18
CA ARG A 23 -19.25 -3.62 25.67
C ARG A 23 -20.27 -2.55 25.32
N ASN A 24 -21.49 -2.97 25.17
CA ASN A 24 -22.62 -2.05 25.14
C ASN A 24 -23.02 -1.69 26.58
N VAL A 25 -23.05 -0.41 26.91
CA VAL A 25 -23.31 0.09 28.28
C VAL A 25 -24.72 -0.28 28.76
N ARG A 26 -25.75 -0.01 27.92
CA ARG A 26 -27.15 -0.22 28.28
C ARG A 26 -27.50 -1.69 28.55
N ARG A 27 -26.90 -2.60 27.76
CA ARG A 27 -27.19 -4.04 27.86
C ARG A 27 -26.18 -4.78 28.73
N ASN A 28 -25.07 -4.14 29.09
CA ASN A 28 -23.92 -4.73 29.77
C ASN A 28 -23.42 -6.02 29.10
N ILE A 29 -23.37 -6.04 27.76
CA ILE A 29 -22.99 -7.21 26.96
C ILE A 29 -21.68 -6.90 26.22
N LEU A 30 -20.74 -7.85 26.31
CA LEU A 30 -19.53 -7.84 25.48
C LEU A 30 -19.90 -8.01 24.00
N LEU A 31 -19.30 -7.18 23.16
CA LEU A 31 -19.52 -7.25 21.73
C LEU A 31 -18.59 -8.27 21.06
N LYS A 32 -19.10 -8.94 20.02
CA LYS A 32 -18.31 -9.85 19.21
C LYS A 32 -17.26 -9.06 18.43
N LEU A 33 -16.01 -9.40 18.66
CA LEU A 33 -14.87 -8.88 17.91
C LEU A 33 -14.62 -9.74 16.67
N THR A 34 -14.20 -9.12 15.58
CA THR A 34 -13.91 -9.81 14.32
C THR A 34 -12.50 -9.46 13.83
N LYS A 35 -11.81 -10.42 13.21
CA LYS A 35 -10.50 -10.18 12.62
C LYS A 35 -10.64 -9.74 11.16
N THR A 36 -10.02 -8.62 10.80
CA THR A 36 -9.99 -8.14 9.42
C THR A 36 -9.03 -8.97 8.55
N LYS A 37 -9.12 -8.87 7.23
CA LYS A 37 -8.18 -9.51 6.30
C LYS A 37 -6.72 -9.08 6.51
N TYR A 38 -6.50 -7.95 7.13
CA TYR A 38 -5.15 -7.43 7.46
C TYR A 38 -4.66 -7.83 8.85
N GLY A 39 -5.41 -8.69 9.57
CA GLY A 39 -5.04 -9.22 10.88
C GLY A 39 -5.48 -8.38 12.08
N TYR A 40 -6.04 -7.19 11.90
CA TYR A 40 -6.48 -6.34 12.99
C TYR A 40 -7.81 -6.79 13.57
N ILE A 41 -8.00 -6.57 14.88
CA ILE A 41 -9.28 -6.79 15.56
C ILE A 41 -10.18 -5.55 15.35
N GLN A 42 -11.44 -5.81 15.00
CA GLN A 42 -12.44 -4.82 14.67
C GLN A 42 -13.74 -5.12 15.43
N VAL A 43 -14.46 -4.06 15.79
CA VAL A 43 -15.80 -4.10 16.36
C VAL A 43 -16.76 -3.25 15.51
N TRP A 44 -18.03 -3.63 15.49
CA TRP A 44 -19.07 -2.88 14.80
C TRP A 44 -19.92 -2.15 15.83
N LEU A 45 -19.94 -0.82 15.77
CA LEU A 45 -20.75 0.02 16.64
C LEU A 45 -21.88 0.69 15.85
N TYR A 46 -22.98 0.96 16.55
CA TYR A 46 -24.16 1.61 15.99
C TYR A 46 -24.40 2.93 16.72
N LYS A 47 -24.58 4.02 15.98
CA LYS A 47 -25.02 5.32 16.51
C LYS A 47 -25.94 5.97 15.48
N ASN A 48 -27.10 6.45 15.92
CA ASN A 48 -28.08 7.12 15.05
C ASN A 48 -28.47 6.32 13.78
N GLY A 49 -28.67 4.99 13.94
CA GLY A 49 -28.96 4.11 12.80
C GLY A 49 -27.79 3.74 11.89
N ILE A 50 -26.64 4.35 12.10
CA ILE A 50 -25.43 4.11 11.28
C ILE A 50 -24.54 3.06 11.94
N ARG A 51 -24.13 2.06 11.15
CA ARG A 51 -23.19 1.02 11.57
C ARG A 51 -21.78 1.38 11.10
N THR A 52 -20.83 1.43 12.04
CA THR A 52 -19.44 1.78 11.77
C THR A 52 -18.49 0.70 12.27
N GLY A 53 -17.59 0.24 11.43
CA GLY A 53 -16.53 -0.71 11.78
C GLY A 53 -15.28 0.02 12.31
N LEU A 54 -14.95 -0.18 13.57
CA LEU A 54 -13.83 0.49 14.23
C LEU A 54 -12.76 -0.51 14.68
N ARG A 55 -11.50 -0.14 14.55
CA ARG A 55 -10.37 -0.97 15.00
C ARG A 55 -10.20 -0.85 16.51
N VAL A 56 -10.15 -1.98 17.21
CA VAL A 56 -10.11 -2.01 18.68
C VAL A 56 -8.89 -1.32 19.25
N HIS A 57 -7.67 -1.55 18.71
CA HIS A 57 -6.46 -0.88 19.17
C HIS A 57 -6.57 0.66 19.15
N ARG A 58 -7.30 1.22 18.15
CA ARG A 58 -7.51 2.67 18.07
C ARG A 58 -8.51 3.16 19.12
N LEU A 59 -9.51 2.35 19.46
CA LEU A 59 -10.44 2.68 20.54
C LEU A 59 -9.72 2.68 21.89
N VAL A 60 -8.90 1.65 22.14
CA VAL A 60 -8.09 1.58 23.37
C VAL A 60 -7.12 2.75 23.46
N ALA A 61 -6.37 3.03 22.37
CA ALA A 61 -5.42 4.12 22.36
C ALA A 61 -6.11 5.48 22.61
N LYS A 62 -7.24 5.75 21.97
CA LYS A 62 -8.01 6.99 22.18
C LYS A 62 -8.56 7.11 23.60
N ALA A 63 -8.96 6.01 24.21
CA ALA A 63 -9.55 6.04 25.55
C ALA A 63 -8.52 6.09 26.68
N PHE A 64 -7.35 5.49 26.49
CA PHE A 64 -6.40 5.25 27.58
C PHE A 64 -5.04 5.95 27.43
N LEU A 65 -4.59 6.25 26.21
CA LEU A 65 -3.28 6.83 25.96
C LEU A 65 -3.37 8.33 25.65
N LEU A 66 -2.54 9.12 26.32
CA LEU A 66 -2.38 10.53 26.00
C LEU A 66 -1.71 10.68 24.63
N ASN A 67 -2.17 11.66 23.86
CA ASN A 67 -1.65 11.97 22.52
C ASN A 67 -1.42 13.48 22.34
N PRO A 68 -0.50 14.08 23.09
CA PRO A 68 -0.27 15.53 23.06
C PRO A 68 0.26 16.02 21.71
N GLU A 69 0.96 15.16 20.96
CA GLU A 69 1.53 15.48 19.66
C GLU A 69 0.55 15.23 18.49
N ASN A 70 -0.71 14.83 18.78
CA ASN A 70 -1.71 14.49 17.76
C ASN A 70 -1.22 13.48 16.71
N LEU A 71 -0.47 12.47 17.15
CA LEU A 71 0.03 11.40 16.30
C LEU A 71 -1.14 10.59 15.72
N THR A 72 -1.01 10.18 14.46
CA THR A 72 -2.14 9.64 13.68
C THR A 72 -2.22 8.11 13.66
N GLU A 73 -1.13 7.43 14.01
CA GLU A 73 -1.06 5.96 13.97
C GLU A 73 -0.88 5.36 15.36
N VAL A 74 -1.33 4.12 15.51
CA VAL A 74 -1.13 3.32 16.74
C VAL A 74 -0.32 2.09 16.35
N ASN A 75 0.79 1.88 17.03
CA ASN A 75 1.66 0.73 16.89
C ASN A 75 1.37 -0.33 17.96
N HIS A 76 1.58 -1.60 17.63
CA HIS A 76 1.64 -2.72 18.58
C HIS A 76 3.09 -3.02 18.88
N LYS A 77 3.53 -2.85 20.12
CA LYS A 77 4.95 -3.00 20.53
C LYS A 77 5.48 -4.41 20.31
N ASP A 78 4.62 -5.43 20.45
CA ASP A 78 4.95 -6.85 20.23
C ASP A 78 4.74 -7.31 18.77
N GLU A 79 4.35 -6.40 17.85
CA GLU A 79 3.97 -6.67 16.45
C GLU A 79 2.72 -7.56 16.28
N ASP A 80 2.07 -8.00 17.37
CA ASP A 80 0.82 -8.77 17.29
C ASP A 80 -0.40 -7.84 17.21
N LYS A 81 -1.00 -7.77 16.04
CA LYS A 81 -2.20 -6.95 15.76
C LYS A 81 -3.45 -7.41 16.50
N THR A 82 -3.41 -8.56 17.16
CA THR A 82 -4.52 -9.10 17.96
C THR A 82 -4.39 -8.75 19.42
N ASN A 83 -3.19 -8.41 19.90
CA ASN A 83 -2.95 -7.98 21.27
C ASN A 83 -3.25 -6.49 21.46
N ASN A 84 -4.50 -6.18 21.78
CA ASN A 84 -4.96 -4.80 21.98
C ASN A 84 -4.91 -4.31 23.43
N ASN A 85 -4.06 -4.90 24.27
CA ASN A 85 -3.82 -4.43 25.63
C ASN A 85 -3.18 -3.03 25.58
N VAL A 86 -3.61 -2.13 26.45
CA VAL A 86 -3.12 -0.75 26.51
C VAL A 86 -1.59 -0.67 26.67
N ASP A 87 -1.00 -1.56 27.46
CA ASP A 87 0.45 -1.60 27.70
C ASP A 87 1.26 -1.96 26.45
N ASN A 88 0.60 -2.63 25.51
CA ASN A 88 1.18 -3.03 24.21
C ASN A 88 1.01 -1.97 23.11
N LEU A 89 0.25 -0.92 23.36
CA LEU A 89 -0.05 0.10 22.36
C LEU A 89 0.73 1.39 22.61
N GLU A 90 1.04 2.08 21.53
CA GLU A 90 1.64 3.41 21.57
C GLU A 90 1.18 4.25 20.38
N TRP A 91 1.02 5.57 20.60
CA TRP A 91 0.85 6.50 19.50
C TRP A 91 2.16 6.72 18.77
N CYS A 92 2.11 6.77 17.43
CA CYS A 92 3.30 6.97 16.63
C CYS A 92 2.99 7.72 15.32
N ASN A 93 4.03 8.22 14.68
CA ASN A 93 3.93 8.73 13.33
C ASN A 93 4.11 7.59 12.30
N ARG A 94 3.72 7.86 11.05
CA ARG A 94 3.81 6.88 9.97
C ARG A 94 5.24 6.39 9.71
N LYS A 95 6.24 7.28 9.79
CA LYS A 95 7.63 6.92 9.54
C LYS A 95 8.15 5.92 10.57
N TYR A 96 7.83 6.15 11.84
CA TYR A 96 8.14 5.22 12.92
C TYR A 96 7.46 3.87 12.72
N ASN A 97 6.15 3.87 12.53
CA ASN A 97 5.35 2.66 12.40
C ASN A 97 5.77 1.77 11.21
N VAL A 98 6.12 2.39 10.07
CA VAL A 98 6.61 1.64 8.88
C VAL A 98 7.98 1.00 9.13
N ASN A 99 8.83 1.65 9.95
CA ASN A 99 10.19 1.17 10.22
C ASN A 99 10.31 0.33 11.49
N TYR A 100 9.20 0.15 12.22
CA TYR A 100 9.19 -0.55 13.51
C TYR A 100 9.35 -2.06 13.34
N GLY A 101 10.11 -2.67 14.27
CA GLY A 101 10.27 -4.12 14.41
C GLY A 101 10.80 -4.82 13.16
N SER A 102 10.37 -6.06 13.00
CA SER A 102 10.79 -6.99 11.93
C SER A 102 10.10 -6.75 10.58
N ARG A 103 9.34 -5.67 10.41
CA ARG A 103 8.56 -5.43 9.19
C ARG A 103 9.43 -5.35 7.93
N LYS A 104 10.57 -4.67 8.00
CA LYS A 104 11.50 -4.57 6.85
C LYS A 104 12.02 -5.93 6.43
N ASP A 105 12.36 -6.77 7.39
CA ASP A 105 12.87 -8.12 7.14
C ASP A 105 11.77 -9.00 6.55
N LYS A 106 10.56 -8.96 7.12
CA LYS A 106 9.39 -9.68 6.58
C LYS A 106 9.04 -9.26 5.15
N VAL A 107 9.15 -7.97 4.81
CA VAL A 107 8.93 -7.47 3.44
C VAL A 107 10.03 -7.99 2.51
N LYS A 108 11.28 -7.95 2.95
CA LYS A 108 12.43 -8.48 2.21
C LYS A 108 12.28 -9.98 1.96
N ASP A 109 11.98 -10.76 2.99
CA ASP A 109 11.78 -12.21 2.90
C ASP A 109 10.63 -12.57 1.96
N THR A 110 9.53 -11.81 2.04
CA THR A 110 8.39 -12.00 1.14
C THR A 110 8.77 -11.66 -0.31
N ALA A 111 9.55 -10.61 -0.52
CA ALA A 111 10.03 -10.23 -1.85
C ALA A 111 10.98 -11.31 -2.43
N ILE A 112 11.88 -11.87 -1.61
CA ILE A 112 12.73 -13.00 -1.98
C ILE A 112 11.88 -14.23 -2.35
N LYS A 113 10.93 -14.60 -1.48
CA LYS A 113 10.04 -15.76 -1.69
C LYS A 113 9.21 -15.63 -2.97
N ASN A 114 8.78 -14.44 -3.31
CA ASN A 114 8.00 -14.17 -4.52
C ASN A 114 8.86 -13.90 -5.76
N GLY A 115 10.19 -14.04 -5.66
CA GLY A 115 11.12 -13.79 -6.77
C GLY A 115 11.32 -12.31 -7.14
N TYR A 116 10.82 -11.38 -6.32
CA TYR A 116 11.03 -9.94 -6.54
C TYR A 116 12.38 -9.45 -6.00
N TRP A 117 13.01 -10.24 -5.13
CA TRP A 117 14.32 -9.94 -4.55
C TRP A 117 15.25 -11.14 -4.71
N THR A 118 16.28 -10.96 -5.49
CA THR A 118 17.26 -12.02 -5.81
C THR A 118 18.42 -12.10 -4.82
N GLY A 119 18.50 -11.20 -3.84
CA GLY A 119 19.66 -11.05 -2.96
C GLY A 119 20.83 -10.29 -3.58
N LEU A 120 20.71 -9.92 -4.85
CA LEU A 120 21.70 -9.14 -5.59
C LEU A 120 21.73 -7.67 -5.14
N SER A 121 22.86 -7.01 -5.30
CA SER A 121 22.92 -5.55 -5.18
C SER A 121 22.03 -4.88 -6.24
N LYS A 122 21.69 -3.60 -6.03
CA LYS A 122 20.88 -2.85 -6.99
C LYS A 122 21.51 -2.83 -8.39
N GLU A 123 22.83 -2.72 -8.44
CA GLU A 123 23.62 -2.71 -9.69
C GLU A 123 23.53 -4.05 -10.41
N GLU A 124 23.73 -5.17 -9.70
CA GLU A 124 23.65 -6.53 -10.25
C GLU A 124 22.23 -6.84 -10.74
N TYR A 125 21.20 -6.52 -9.93
CA TYR A 125 19.80 -6.68 -10.34
C TYR A 125 19.49 -5.87 -11.60
N MET A 126 19.90 -4.60 -11.66
CA MET A 126 19.67 -3.76 -12.84
C MET A 126 20.42 -4.25 -14.08
N LYS A 127 21.59 -4.85 -13.91
CA LYS A 127 22.33 -5.49 -15.00
C LYS A 127 21.56 -6.67 -15.57
N GLU A 128 21.16 -7.60 -14.71
CA GLU A 128 20.37 -8.78 -15.09
C GLU A 128 19.02 -8.40 -15.74
N TYR A 129 18.33 -7.40 -15.18
CA TYR A 129 17.09 -6.88 -15.73
C TYR A 129 17.28 -6.29 -17.14
N ARG A 130 18.36 -5.52 -17.35
CA ARG A 130 18.69 -4.96 -18.67
C ARG A 130 18.98 -6.06 -19.69
N GLU A 131 19.73 -7.09 -19.31
CA GLU A 131 20.05 -8.22 -20.19
C GLU A 131 18.78 -8.97 -20.60
N LYS A 132 17.94 -9.37 -19.63
CA LYS A 132 16.64 -10.02 -19.90
C LYS A 132 15.71 -9.17 -20.77
N THR A 133 15.68 -7.85 -20.52
CA THR A 133 14.85 -6.93 -21.32
C THR A 133 15.38 -6.79 -22.75
N ARG A 134 16.70 -6.75 -22.91
CA ARG A 134 17.37 -6.69 -24.22
C ARG A 134 17.08 -7.94 -25.04
N GLU A 135 17.16 -9.11 -24.42
CA GLU A 135 16.89 -10.40 -25.05
C GLU A 135 15.43 -10.50 -25.51
N LYS A 136 14.46 -10.23 -24.62
CA LYS A 136 13.04 -10.18 -24.99
C LYS A 136 12.74 -9.18 -26.11
N THR A 137 13.40 -8.03 -26.10
CA THR A 137 13.24 -7.01 -27.16
C THR A 137 13.81 -7.50 -28.49
N ARG A 138 14.94 -8.22 -28.46
CA ARG A 138 15.54 -8.84 -29.65
C ARG A 138 14.62 -9.91 -30.23
N GLU A 139 14.14 -10.84 -29.41
CA GLU A 139 13.20 -11.88 -29.83
C GLU A 139 11.91 -11.29 -30.43
N TYR A 140 11.34 -10.26 -29.77
CA TYR A 140 10.18 -9.56 -30.28
C TYR A 140 10.43 -8.92 -31.66
N ARG A 141 11.60 -8.27 -31.84
CA ARG A 141 11.97 -7.64 -33.12
C ARG A 141 12.18 -8.69 -34.20
N GLU A 142 12.83 -9.79 -33.93
CA GLU A 142 13.04 -10.88 -34.87
C GLU A 142 11.68 -11.49 -35.30
N LYS A 143 10.82 -11.80 -34.32
CA LYS A 143 9.48 -12.38 -34.58
C LYS A 143 8.59 -11.46 -35.40
N ASN A 144 8.69 -10.16 -35.23
CA ASN A 144 7.84 -9.20 -35.91
C ASN A 144 8.50 -8.46 -37.07
N ARG A 145 9.71 -8.87 -37.46
CA ARG A 145 10.53 -8.20 -38.47
C ARG A 145 9.81 -8.05 -39.82
N GLU A 146 9.15 -9.10 -40.27
CA GLU A 146 8.44 -9.09 -41.54
C GLU A 146 7.20 -8.18 -41.50
N LYS A 147 6.37 -8.33 -40.45
CA LYS A 147 5.19 -7.47 -40.27
C LYS A 147 5.56 -5.99 -40.18
N THR A 148 6.68 -5.68 -39.52
CA THR A 148 7.16 -4.29 -39.41
C THR A 148 7.65 -3.76 -40.76
N ARG A 149 8.30 -4.62 -41.57
CA ARG A 149 8.72 -4.25 -42.93
C ARG A 149 7.54 -4.00 -43.86
N GLU A 150 6.54 -4.85 -43.79
CA GLU A 150 5.30 -4.74 -44.58
C GLU A 150 4.54 -3.46 -44.20
N TYR A 151 4.29 -3.24 -42.93
CA TYR A 151 3.68 -2.02 -42.41
C TYR A 151 4.43 -0.75 -42.84
N ASN A 152 5.76 -0.74 -42.73
CA ASN A 152 6.57 0.41 -43.13
C ASN A 152 6.52 0.65 -44.63
N ARG A 153 6.48 -0.43 -45.48
CA ARG A 153 6.35 -0.31 -46.90
C ARG A 153 5.03 0.37 -47.25
N GLU A 154 3.92 -0.15 -46.73
CA GLU A 154 2.57 0.42 -46.93
C GLU A 154 2.48 1.86 -46.46
N TYR A 155 3.04 2.15 -45.30
CA TYR A 155 3.08 3.49 -44.70
C TYR A 155 3.85 4.47 -45.60
N TYR A 156 5.02 4.09 -46.12
CA TYR A 156 5.80 4.95 -47.01
C TYR A 156 5.16 5.11 -48.38
N GLU A 157 4.56 4.10 -48.94
CA GLU A 157 3.80 4.21 -50.19
C GLU A 157 2.65 5.18 -50.01
N LYS A 158 1.84 5.01 -48.98
CA LYS A 158 0.68 5.87 -48.68
C LYS A 158 1.03 7.33 -48.40
N ASN A 159 2.20 7.57 -47.79
CA ASN A 159 2.64 8.92 -47.39
C ASN A 159 3.75 9.49 -48.29
N ARG A 160 4.05 8.85 -49.40
CA ARG A 160 5.16 9.19 -50.30
C ARG A 160 5.17 10.65 -50.76
N GLU A 161 4.00 11.17 -51.17
CA GLU A 161 3.84 12.55 -51.60
C GLU A 161 4.09 13.55 -50.46
N LYS A 162 3.46 13.35 -49.35
CA LYS A 162 3.65 14.19 -48.15
C LYS A 162 5.12 14.24 -47.69
N HIS A 163 5.78 13.08 -47.74
CA HIS A 163 7.21 13.00 -47.35
C HIS A 163 8.10 13.76 -48.37
N ARG A 164 7.79 13.68 -49.67
CA ARG A 164 8.49 14.47 -50.69
C ARG A 164 8.33 15.97 -50.51
N GLU A 165 7.13 16.44 -50.20
CA GLU A 165 6.86 17.84 -49.91
C GLU A 165 7.61 18.32 -48.67
N TYR A 166 7.53 17.57 -47.57
CA TYR A 166 8.27 17.86 -46.37
C TYR A 166 9.77 17.97 -46.61
N MET A 167 10.37 17.04 -47.35
CA MET A 167 11.78 17.05 -47.65
C MET A 167 12.18 18.21 -48.59
N ARG A 168 11.30 18.65 -49.49
CA ARG A 168 11.51 19.85 -50.32
C ARG A 168 11.54 21.11 -49.42
N GLU A 169 10.63 21.26 -48.55
CA GLU A 169 10.60 22.39 -47.60
C GLU A 169 11.79 22.37 -46.63
N TYR A 170 12.12 21.22 -46.10
CA TYR A 170 13.26 21.05 -45.20
C TYR A 170 14.59 21.48 -45.92
N ARG A 171 14.80 21.06 -47.16
CA ARG A 171 15.98 21.47 -47.95
C ARG A 171 15.99 22.96 -48.25
N LYS A 172 14.83 23.57 -48.51
CA LYS A 172 14.75 25.05 -48.70
C LYS A 172 15.13 25.80 -47.41
N LYS A 173 14.58 25.39 -46.26
CA LYS A 173 14.93 26.01 -44.97
C LYS A 173 16.40 25.85 -44.58
N ARG A 174 17.05 24.78 -45.01
CA ARG A 174 18.48 24.54 -44.73
C ARG A 174 19.42 25.31 -45.63
N LYS A 175 18.98 25.72 -46.83
CA LYS A 175 19.79 26.57 -47.74
C LYS A 175 19.73 28.05 -47.38
N ASN A 176 18.75 28.46 -46.58
CA ASN A 176 18.53 29.84 -46.14
C ASN A 176 19.06 30.12 -44.73
N LYS A 177 19.82 29.19 -44.15
CA LYS A 177 20.66 29.36 -42.94
C LYS A 177 22.13 29.28 -43.32
#